data_24466a7e430a3c94ea5a38d4055e1b8e
#
_entry.id   24466a7e430a3c94ea5a38d4055e1b8e
#
_cell.length_a   1.000
_cell.length_b   1.000
_cell.length_c   1.000
_cell.angle_alpha   90.00
_cell.angle_beta   90.00
_cell.angle_gamma   90.00
#
_symmetry.space_group_name_H-M   'P 1'
#
loop_
_entity.id
_entity.type
_entity.pdbx_description
1 polymer ?
#
loop_
_entity_poly.entity_id
_entity_poly.type
_entity_poly.pdbx_seq_one_letter_code
_entity_poly.pdbx_strand_id
1 'polypeptide(L)'
;TIETEVTQKGAELKAKEWVDHRDRQTRKKRWSETEEDTAYTGKELDRSVVNVSQIRQVIQAMKTAVETQIFPTRKETPKTLIFAKTDSHADDIIRILREVYGQGNAFCKKVTYRAEEDADSILSSFRNDYHPRIAVTVDMIATGTDVKPLEVLLFMRDVRSKGNYEQMKGRGVRSLDGDSLKRVSNSADGAKTRFVLIDAVGVEKSLKTESRPLEKKPGVALKDLLQGVAMGSRDDDTVLSLANRLVRLAKQLGEKAQARIEKASGGIPVAELGKGLITALNPDAIVQTALASAQAQGITRSEDTLLPQELEAARATRVAAACAPFDQPALRDEIENARREREQLIDHINLDTV
;
A
#
# COMPACT_ATOMS: atom_id res chain seq x y z
N THR A 1 16.71 11.51 7.39
CA THR A 1 15.28 11.78 7.63
C THR A 1 15.02 13.26 7.42
N ILE A 2 13.92 13.60 6.77
CA ILE A 2 13.42 14.98 6.66
C ILE A 2 12.16 15.04 7.52
N GLU A 3 12.18 15.87 8.56
CA GLU A 3 11.04 16.07 9.45
C GLU A 3 10.58 17.52 9.35
N THR A 4 9.28 17.74 9.14
CA THR A 4 8.66 19.06 9.14
C THR A 4 7.79 19.23 10.39
N GLU A 5 7.55 20.45 10.78
CA GLU A 5 6.73 20.74 11.96
C GLU A 5 5.30 20.21 11.81
N VAL A 6 4.75 20.32 10.60
CA VAL A 6 3.42 19.80 10.28
C VAL A 6 3.38 18.26 10.31
N THR A 7 4.46 17.60 9.90
CA THR A 7 4.54 16.13 9.98
C THR A 7 4.55 15.64 11.44
N GLN A 8 5.20 16.40 12.33
CA GLN A 8 5.31 16.03 13.74
C GLN A 8 4.07 16.39 14.56
N LYS A 9 3.57 17.63 14.40
CA LYS A 9 2.56 18.22 15.29
C LYS A 9 1.18 18.33 14.66
N GLY A 10 1.09 18.23 13.32
CA GLY A 10 -0.12 18.62 12.59
C GLY A 10 -0.25 20.14 12.45
N ALA A 11 -1.42 20.62 12.12
CA ALA A 11 -1.73 22.04 12.04
C ALA A 11 -3.23 22.30 12.29
N GLU A 12 -3.61 23.57 12.36
CA GLU A 12 -4.97 24.02 12.57
C GLU A 12 -5.40 24.97 11.45
N LEU A 13 -6.59 24.74 10.90
CA LEU A 13 -7.30 25.64 10.00
C LEU A 13 -8.36 26.36 10.82
N LYS A 14 -8.32 27.67 10.83
CA LYS A 14 -9.29 28.47 11.60
C LYS A 14 -10.61 28.66 10.82
N ALA A 15 -11.70 28.80 11.56
CA ALA A 15 -12.98 29.19 11.00
C ALA A 15 -12.86 30.51 10.23
N LYS A 16 -13.62 30.65 9.14
CA LYS A 16 -13.60 31.79 8.22
C LYS A 16 -12.31 31.96 7.39
N GLU A 17 -11.41 30.99 7.41
CA GLU A 17 -10.35 30.94 6.41
C GLU A 17 -10.87 30.37 5.09
N TRP A 18 -10.48 30.99 3.98
CA TRP A 18 -10.80 30.50 2.66
C TRP A 18 -9.88 29.34 2.31
N VAL A 19 -10.47 28.18 2.09
CA VAL A 19 -9.71 26.96 1.74
C VAL A 19 -10.24 26.34 0.46
N ASP A 20 -9.36 25.66 -0.25
CA ASP A 20 -9.66 24.97 -1.49
C ASP A 20 -10.13 23.54 -1.17
N HIS A 21 -11.42 23.28 -1.35
CA HIS A 21 -12.00 21.95 -1.20
C HIS A 21 -11.82 21.16 -2.47
N ARG A 22 -11.18 20.00 -2.40
CA ARG A 22 -10.98 19.08 -3.52
C ARG A 22 -11.91 17.88 -3.41
N ASP A 23 -12.73 17.66 -4.45
CA ASP A 23 -13.49 16.43 -4.58
C ASP A 23 -12.55 15.25 -4.86
N ARG A 24 -12.67 14.15 -4.10
CA ARG A 24 -11.77 13.02 -4.18
C ARG A 24 -11.92 12.18 -5.46
N GLN A 25 -13.11 12.16 -6.06
CA GLN A 25 -13.39 11.39 -7.27
C GLN A 25 -13.14 12.20 -8.52
N THR A 26 -13.73 13.40 -8.59
CA THR A 26 -13.69 14.27 -9.78
C THR A 26 -12.48 15.19 -9.80
N ARG A 27 -11.79 15.36 -8.66
CA ARG A 27 -10.66 16.27 -8.43
C ARG A 27 -10.99 17.75 -8.64
N LYS A 28 -12.27 18.09 -8.83
CA LYS A 28 -12.72 19.47 -8.92
C LYS A 28 -12.45 20.19 -7.61
N LYS A 29 -11.94 21.41 -7.74
CA LYS A 29 -11.68 22.28 -6.61
C LYS A 29 -12.80 23.28 -6.46
N ARG A 30 -13.13 23.64 -5.23
CA ARG A 30 -14.08 24.68 -4.86
C ARG A 30 -13.52 25.47 -3.70
N TRP A 31 -13.44 26.78 -3.85
CA TRP A 31 -13.15 27.71 -2.75
C TRP A 31 -14.39 27.87 -1.88
N SER A 32 -14.22 27.70 -0.59
CA SER A 32 -15.25 28.06 0.41
C SER A 32 -14.58 28.41 1.73
N GLU A 33 -15.28 29.20 2.54
CA GLU A 33 -14.88 29.47 3.91
C GLU A 33 -15.01 28.20 4.76
N THR A 34 -14.08 28.01 5.72
CA THR A 34 -14.19 27.01 6.76
C THR A 34 -15.27 27.44 7.74
N GLU A 35 -16.24 26.56 7.98
CA GLU A 35 -17.36 26.85 8.90
C GLU A 35 -16.93 26.76 10.36
N GLU A 36 -15.94 25.90 10.66
CA GLU A 36 -15.44 25.61 12.01
C GLU A 36 -13.91 25.48 12.03
N ASP A 37 -13.30 25.70 13.22
CA ASP A 37 -11.89 25.43 13.44
C ASP A 37 -11.61 23.93 13.25
N THR A 38 -10.66 23.59 12.40
CA THR A 38 -10.30 22.20 12.10
C THR A 38 -8.84 21.98 12.43
N ALA A 39 -8.57 21.26 13.52
CA ALA A 39 -7.24 20.75 13.83
C ALA A 39 -7.00 19.39 13.14
N TYR A 40 -5.84 19.20 12.57
CA TYR A 40 -5.45 17.92 12.00
C TYR A 40 -4.05 17.50 12.43
N THR A 41 -3.88 16.20 12.58
CA THR A 41 -2.61 15.59 12.94
C THR A 41 -1.74 15.34 11.70
N GLY A 42 -0.44 15.14 11.88
CA GLY A 42 0.46 14.74 10.79
C GLY A 42 0.01 13.44 10.07
N LYS A 43 -0.79 12.59 10.74
CA LYS A 43 -1.36 11.35 10.15
C LYS A 43 -2.52 11.62 9.19
N GLU A 44 -3.22 12.72 9.33
CA GLU A 44 -4.36 13.12 8.47
C GLU A 44 -3.92 13.89 7.22
N LEU A 45 -2.65 14.28 7.17
CA LEU A 45 -2.05 14.85 5.96
C LEU A 45 -2.31 13.93 4.76
N ASP A 46 -2.65 14.52 3.62
CA ASP A 46 -2.96 13.86 2.35
C ASP A 46 -4.19 12.93 2.35
N ARG A 47 -4.75 12.65 3.51
CA ARG A 47 -6.05 11.96 3.63
C ARG A 47 -7.20 12.94 3.67
N SER A 48 -7.18 13.83 4.65
CA SER A 48 -8.24 14.81 4.93
C SER A 48 -7.79 16.21 4.58
N VAL A 49 -6.53 16.53 4.84
CA VAL A 49 -5.93 17.84 4.57
C VAL A 49 -4.65 17.70 3.79
N VAL A 50 -4.51 18.46 2.70
CA VAL A 50 -3.28 18.54 1.89
C VAL A 50 -2.52 19.79 2.32
N ASN A 51 -1.29 19.65 2.81
CA ASN A 51 -0.43 20.75 3.14
C ASN A 51 0.63 20.97 2.05
N VAL A 52 0.38 21.90 1.16
CA VAL A 52 1.27 22.25 0.03
C VAL A 52 2.63 22.75 0.51
N SER A 53 2.66 23.50 1.62
CA SER A 53 3.91 24.02 2.19
C SER A 53 4.80 22.89 2.71
N GLN A 54 4.23 21.88 3.36
CA GLN A 54 4.96 20.69 3.83
C GLN A 54 5.57 19.92 2.65
N ILE A 55 4.81 19.66 1.59
CA ILE A 55 5.33 19.00 0.38
C ILE A 55 6.48 19.80 -0.21
N ARG A 56 6.35 21.14 -0.31
CA ARG A 56 7.39 22.03 -0.82
C ARG A 56 8.67 21.97 0.02
N GLN A 57 8.54 22.02 1.35
CA GLN A 57 9.70 21.94 2.27
C GLN A 57 10.45 20.63 2.11
N VAL A 58 9.75 19.50 2.02
CA VAL A 58 10.37 18.19 1.80
C VAL A 58 11.12 18.14 0.47
N ILE A 59 10.52 18.64 -0.61
CA ILE A 59 11.16 18.64 -1.94
C ILE A 59 12.36 19.58 -1.96
N GLN A 60 12.29 20.76 -1.37
CA GLN A 60 13.41 21.69 -1.25
C GLN A 60 14.56 21.09 -0.43
N ALA A 61 14.25 20.48 0.72
CA ALA A 61 15.24 19.81 1.56
C ALA A 61 15.92 18.64 0.82
N MET A 62 15.14 17.82 0.10
CA MET A 62 15.67 16.76 -0.76
C MET A 62 16.62 17.34 -1.81
N LYS A 63 16.19 18.37 -2.55
CA LYS A 63 17.00 19.02 -3.59
C LYS A 63 18.32 19.49 -3.01
N THR A 64 18.27 20.28 -1.94
CA THR A 64 19.48 20.81 -1.27
C THR A 64 20.39 19.68 -0.82
N ALA A 65 19.88 18.65 -0.13
CA ALA A 65 20.69 17.53 0.35
C ALA A 65 21.32 16.75 -0.82
N VAL A 66 20.59 16.52 -1.90
CA VAL A 66 21.10 15.81 -3.10
C VAL A 66 22.23 16.61 -3.75
N GLU A 67 22.04 17.91 -3.94
CA GLU A 67 22.99 18.77 -4.65
C GLU A 67 24.23 19.12 -3.80
N THR A 68 24.11 19.23 -2.49
CA THR A 68 25.20 19.73 -1.63
C THR A 68 25.91 18.65 -0.82
N GLN A 69 25.23 17.56 -0.45
CA GLN A 69 25.75 16.57 0.49
C GLN A 69 25.89 15.17 -0.12
N ILE A 70 24.89 14.74 -0.89
CA ILE A 70 24.78 13.34 -1.33
C ILE A 70 25.53 13.14 -2.65
N PHE A 71 25.32 14.03 -3.61
CA PHE A 71 25.93 14.01 -4.94
C PHE A 71 26.44 15.40 -5.35
N PRO A 72 27.37 15.99 -4.60
CA PRO A 72 27.80 17.39 -4.81
C PRO A 72 28.50 17.63 -6.15
N THR A 73 29.01 16.60 -6.81
CA THR A 73 29.66 16.67 -8.12
C THR A 73 28.69 16.53 -9.29
N ARG A 74 27.44 16.10 -9.01
CA ARG A 74 26.42 15.90 -10.04
C ARG A 74 25.84 17.22 -10.53
N LYS A 75 25.76 17.36 -11.86
CA LYS A 75 25.14 18.53 -12.52
C LYS A 75 23.64 18.33 -12.73
N GLU A 76 23.20 17.11 -12.97
CA GLU A 76 21.81 16.75 -13.07
C GLU A 76 21.30 16.05 -11.80
N THR A 77 20.00 16.15 -11.55
CA THR A 77 19.33 15.38 -10.50
C THR A 77 19.49 13.88 -10.76
N PRO A 78 19.98 13.07 -9.83
CA PRO A 78 20.03 11.61 -9.97
C PRO A 78 18.64 11.01 -10.21
N LYS A 79 18.57 9.83 -10.84
CA LYS A 79 17.28 9.13 -10.99
C LYS A 79 16.66 8.88 -9.64
N THR A 80 15.49 9.48 -9.41
CA THR A 80 14.81 9.53 -8.12
C THR A 80 13.41 8.94 -8.23
N LEU A 81 13.05 8.04 -7.32
CA LEU A 81 11.70 7.51 -7.19
C LEU A 81 11.06 8.02 -5.90
N ILE A 82 9.88 8.63 -6.01
CA ILE A 82 9.13 9.17 -4.88
C ILE A 82 7.86 8.34 -4.66
N PHE A 83 7.66 7.89 -3.43
CA PHE A 83 6.46 7.17 -3.01
C PHE A 83 5.46 8.13 -2.38
N ALA A 84 4.36 8.36 -3.08
CA ALA A 84 3.25 9.19 -2.64
C ALA A 84 2.17 8.37 -1.91
N LYS A 85 1.35 9.02 -1.09
CA LYS A 85 0.29 8.38 -0.30
C LYS A 85 -0.96 8.07 -1.11
N THR A 86 -1.35 9.00 -1.99
CA THR A 86 -2.51 8.90 -2.87
C THR A 86 -2.17 9.40 -4.26
N ASP A 87 -3.01 9.09 -5.24
CA ASP A 87 -2.85 9.58 -6.60
C ASP A 87 -2.94 11.13 -6.68
N SER A 88 -3.81 11.73 -5.86
CA SER A 88 -3.91 13.18 -5.73
C SER A 88 -2.65 13.80 -5.11
N HIS A 89 -2.06 13.14 -4.10
CA HIS A 89 -0.78 13.56 -3.52
C HIS A 89 0.35 13.48 -4.56
N ALA A 90 0.35 12.45 -5.42
CA ALA A 90 1.32 12.36 -6.51
C ALA A 90 1.21 13.54 -7.50
N ASP A 91 -0.01 13.99 -7.81
CA ASP A 91 -0.22 15.17 -8.66
C ASP A 91 0.33 16.46 -8.01
N ASP A 92 0.11 16.64 -6.72
CA ASP A 92 0.65 17.79 -5.98
C ASP A 92 2.17 17.76 -5.94
N ILE A 93 2.77 16.59 -5.69
CA ILE A 93 4.23 16.39 -5.73
C ILE A 93 4.79 16.75 -7.12
N ILE A 94 4.20 16.25 -8.20
CA ILE A 94 4.62 16.56 -9.58
C ILE A 94 4.59 18.06 -9.85
N ARG A 95 3.52 18.72 -9.46
CA ARG A 95 3.38 20.16 -9.62
C ARG A 95 4.48 20.93 -8.87
N ILE A 96 4.69 20.59 -7.61
CA ILE A 96 5.70 21.24 -6.75
C ILE A 96 7.12 20.94 -7.21
N LEU A 97 7.41 19.72 -7.69
CA LEU A 97 8.69 19.38 -8.30
C LEU A 97 9.03 20.28 -9.47
N ARG A 98 8.05 20.51 -10.39
CA ARG A 98 8.26 21.39 -11.53
C ARG A 98 8.54 22.83 -11.11
N GLU A 99 7.82 23.32 -10.12
CA GLU A 99 8.04 24.66 -9.54
C GLU A 99 9.42 24.79 -8.87
N VAL A 100 9.80 23.86 -8.01
CA VAL A 100 11.05 23.92 -7.22
C VAL A 100 12.30 23.73 -8.11
N TYR A 101 12.20 22.89 -9.12
CA TYR A 101 13.31 22.64 -10.05
C TYR A 101 13.30 23.57 -11.27
N GLY A 102 12.21 24.33 -11.49
CA GLY A 102 12.06 25.17 -12.68
C GLY A 102 12.07 24.37 -13.98
N GLN A 103 11.55 23.13 -13.96
CA GLN A 103 11.63 22.17 -15.06
C GLN A 103 10.24 21.82 -15.60
N GLY A 104 10.20 21.49 -16.91
CA GLY A 104 8.96 21.13 -17.60
C GLY A 104 8.49 19.68 -17.39
N ASN A 105 7.48 19.30 -18.17
CA ASN A 105 6.79 17.99 -18.06
C ASN A 105 7.70 16.79 -18.30
N ALA A 106 8.78 16.91 -19.03
CA ALA A 106 9.71 15.81 -19.27
C ALA A 106 10.54 15.45 -18.03
N PHE A 107 10.77 16.42 -17.14
CA PHE A 107 11.65 16.24 -15.98
C PHE A 107 11.11 15.25 -14.96
N CYS A 108 9.82 15.32 -14.64
CA CYS A 108 9.19 14.42 -13.69
C CYS A 108 7.85 13.89 -14.22
N LYS A 109 7.60 12.60 -13.98
CA LYS A 109 6.42 11.88 -14.45
C LYS A 109 5.74 11.13 -13.31
N LYS A 110 4.40 11.07 -13.38
CA LYS A 110 3.59 10.23 -12.50
C LYS A 110 3.45 8.83 -13.08
N VAL A 111 3.69 7.82 -12.26
CA VAL A 111 3.59 6.40 -12.63
C VAL A 111 2.52 5.76 -11.75
N THR A 112 1.28 5.82 -12.20
CA THR A 112 0.11 5.23 -11.53
C THR A 112 -0.86 4.69 -12.57
N TYR A 113 -1.74 3.79 -12.18
CA TYR A 113 -2.80 3.26 -13.08
C TYR A 113 -3.78 4.33 -13.60
N ARG A 114 -3.74 5.54 -13.04
CA ARG A 114 -4.58 6.69 -13.44
C ARG A 114 -3.78 7.79 -14.15
N ALA A 115 -2.54 7.51 -14.55
CA ALA A 115 -1.75 8.44 -15.34
C ALA A 115 -2.35 8.55 -16.77
N GLU A 116 -2.22 9.72 -17.39
CA GLU A 116 -2.64 9.95 -18.78
C GLU A 116 -1.76 9.18 -19.76
N GLU A 117 -0.48 9.01 -19.43
CA GLU A 117 0.49 8.28 -20.22
C GLU A 117 0.60 6.83 -19.71
N ASP A 118 0.88 5.90 -20.60
CA ASP A 118 1.11 4.51 -20.26
C ASP A 118 2.28 4.32 -19.29
N ALA A 119 2.01 3.64 -18.17
CA ALA A 119 2.98 3.47 -17.09
C ALA A 119 4.25 2.72 -17.55
N ASP A 120 4.10 1.72 -18.41
CA ASP A 120 5.23 0.93 -18.91
C ASP A 120 6.14 1.75 -19.83
N SER A 121 5.56 2.63 -20.64
CA SER A 121 6.28 3.58 -21.48
C SER A 121 7.10 4.56 -20.65
N ILE A 122 6.48 5.16 -19.60
CA ILE A 122 7.19 6.07 -18.68
C ILE A 122 8.33 5.34 -17.97
N LEU A 123 8.11 4.11 -17.53
CA LEU A 123 9.12 3.31 -16.84
C LEU A 123 10.28 2.91 -17.77
N SER A 124 9.98 2.61 -19.04
CA SER A 124 11.00 2.36 -20.06
C SER A 124 11.89 3.59 -20.24
N SER A 125 11.29 4.76 -20.43
CA SER A 125 12.04 6.02 -20.54
C SER A 125 12.78 6.36 -19.24
N PHE A 126 12.18 6.14 -18.07
CA PHE A 126 12.84 6.37 -16.78
C PHE A 126 14.09 5.50 -16.59
N ARG A 127 14.09 4.30 -17.16
CA ARG A 127 15.22 3.35 -17.13
C ARG A 127 16.32 3.69 -18.13
N ASN A 128 15.94 4.06 -19.35
CA ASN A 128 16.84 4.04 -20.50
C ASN A 128 17.23 5.43 -20.99
N ASP A 129 16.41 6.45 -20.72
CA ASP A 129 16.58 7.79 -21.25
C ASP A 129 17.10 8.77 -20.19
N TYR A 130 17.56 9.93 -20.62
CA TYR A 130 17.96 11.02 -19.71
C TYR A 130 16.75 11.52 -18.91
N HIS A 131 15.61 11.74 -19.55
CA HIS A 131 14.33 12.09 -18.90
C HIS A 131 13.38 10.89 -18.89
N PRO A 132 12.47 10.81 -17.87
CA PRO A 132 12.35 11.69 -16.71
C PRO A 132 13.48 11.47 -15.69
N ARG A 133 13.80 12.51 -14.92
CA ARG A 133 14.74 12.42 -13.80
C ARG A 133 14.08 11.87 -12.53
N ILE A 134 12.81 12.23 -12.32
CA ILE A 134 12.03 11.86 -11.14
C ILE A 134 10.76 11.15 -11.58
N ALA A 135 10.48 10.01 -10.97
CA ALA A 135 9.21 9.30 -11.07
C ALA A 135 8.47 9.36 -9.73
N VAL A 136 7.15 9.60 -9.77
CA VAL A 136 6.29 9.62 -8.58
C VAL A 136 5.24 8.53 -8.70
N THR A 137 5.17 7.63 -7.73
CA THR A 137 4.22 6.51 -7.70
C THR A 137 3.47 6.44 -6.38
N VAL A 138 2.30 5.84 -6.38
CA VAL A 138 1.50 5.57 -5.18
C VAL A 138 1.72 4.15 -4.69
N ASP A 139 1.62 3.20 -5.60
CA ASP A 139 1.81 1.79 -5.32
C ASP A 139 3.14 1.31 -5.86
N MET A 140 3.50 0.10 -5.46
CA MET A 140 4.63 -0.59 -6.05
C MET A 140 4.48 -0.58 -7.57
N ILE A 141 5.44 0.02 -8.25
CA ILE A 141 5.62 -0.17 -9.69
C ILE A 141 5.56 -1.67 -9.95
N ALA A 142 4.67 -2.08 -10.86
CA ALA A 142 4.33 -3.47 -11.14
C ALA A 142 5.55 -4.40 -11.12
N THR A 143 5.36 -5.59 -10.59
CA THR A 143 6.36 -6.66 -10.54
C THR A 143 7.03 -6.81 -11.90
N GLY A 144 8.37 -6.70 -11.95
CA GLY A 144 9.15 -6.90 -13.19
C GLY A 144 9.88 -5.65 -13.70
N THR A 145 9.59 -4.45 -13.22
CA THR A 145 10.29 -3.23 -13.62
C THR A 145 11.59 -3.05 -12.82
N ASP A 146 12.70 -3.48 -13.40
CA ASP A 146 14.04 -3.26 -12.88
C ASP A 146 14.59 -1.92 -13.39
N VAL A 147 14.66 -0.90 -12.51
CA VAL A 147 15.24 0.41 -12.83
C VAL A 147 16.65 0.50 -12.23
N LYS A 148 17.63 -0.08 -12.93
CA LYS A 148 19.03 -0.13 -12.45
C LYS A 148 19.62 1.24 -12.14
N PRO A 149 19.41 2.32 -12.94
CA PRO A 149 19.99 3.64 -12.67
C PRO A 149 19.35 4.42 -11.52
N LEU A 150 18.43 3.84 -10.78
CA LEU A 150 17.73 4.47 -9.66
C LEU A 150 18.68 4.69 -8.46
N GLU A 151 18.99 5.95 -8.14
CA GLU A 151 19.98 6.32 -7.11
C GLU A 151 19.35 6.89 -5.83
N VAL A 152 18.13 7.45 -5.90
CA VAL A 152 17.45 8.06 -4.76
C VAL A 152 16.02 7.53 -4.61
N LEU A 153 15.65 7.14 -3.39
CA LEU A 153 14.29 6.81 -3.00
C LEU A 153 13.82 7.84 -1.97
N LEU A 154 12.69 8.50 -2.21
CA LEU A 154 12.04 9.38 -1.23
C LEU A 154 10.71 8.78 -0.80
N PHE A 155 10.55 8.56 0.49
CA PHE A 155 9.29 8.13 1.10
C PHE A 155 8.52 9.35 1.62
N MET A 156 7.40 9.64 1.00
CA MET A 156 6.39 10.61 1.45
C MET A 156 5.08 9.91 1.88
N ARG A 157 5.16 8.61 2.13
CA ARG A 157 4.10 7.79 2.73
C ARG A 157 4.68 6.81 3.74
N ASP A 158 3.92 6.51 4.79
CA ASP A 158 4.26 5.40 5.66
C ASP A 158 3.94 4.07 4.99
N VAL A 159 4.75 3.05 5.28
CA VAL A 159 4.61 1.69 4.76
C VAL A 159 4.72 0.73 5.94
N ARG A 160 3.59 0.24 6.42
CA ARG A 160 3.53 -0.65 7.59
C ARG A 160 3.92 -2.09 7.28
N SER A 161 3.58 -2.58 6.08
CA SER A 161 3.96 -3.92 5.65
C SER A 161 5.47 -4.01 5.41
N LYS A 162 6.17 -4.86 6.19
CA LYS A 162 7.60 -5.11 6.06
C LYS A 162 7.98 -5.59 4.66
N GLY A 163 7.20 -6.52 4.09
CA GLY A 163 7.46 -7.04 2.75
C GLY A 163 7.30 -5.98 1.66
N ASN A 164 6.27 -5.12 1.74
CA ASN A 164 6.11 -4.01 0.81
C ASN A 164 7.25 -3.00 0.96
N TYR A 165 7.63 -2.69 2.20
CA TYR A 165 8.74 -1.78 2.47
C TYR A 165 10.06 -2.31 1.89
N GLU A 166 10.40 -3.58 2.14
CA GLU A 166 11.61 -4.21 1.60
C GLU A 166 11.59 -4.29 0.06
N GLN A 167 10.43 -4.53 -0.55
CA GLN A 167 10.29 -4.50 -2.00
C GLN A 167 10.47 -3.10 -2.58
N MET A 168 9.91 -2.08 -1.93
CA MET A 168 10.09 -0.67 -2.33
C MET A 168 11.56 -0.25 -2.21
N LYS A 169 12.21 -0.57 -1.09
CA LYS A 169 13.63 -0.33 -0.83
C LYS A 169 14.52 -1.11 -1.80
N GLY A 170 14.16 -2.35 -2.10
CA GLY A 170 14.85 -3.23 -3.03
C GLY A 170 14.95 -2.66 -4.46
N ARG A 171 14.12 -1.68 -4.84
CA ARG A 171 14.23 -1.00 -6.13
C ARG A 171 15.55 -0.22 -6.30
N GLY A 172 16.11 0.29 -5.21
CA GLY A 172 17.39 1.01 -5.23
C GLY A 172 18.64 0.13 -5.21
N VAL A 173 18.53 -1.13 -4.82
CA VAL A 173 19.68 -2.00 -4.50
C VAL A 173 20.50 -2.41 -5.72
N ARG A 174 19.95 -2.36 -6.93
CA ARG A 174 20.62 -2.81 -8.15
C ARG A 174 21.86 -1.98 -8.45
N SER A 175 23.00 -2.64 -8.69
CA SER A 175 24.22 -2.00 -9.17
C SER A 175 24.14 -1.75 -10.68
N LEU A 176 24.90 -0.78 -11.17
CA LEU A 176 25.05 -0.46 -12.58
C LEU A 176 26.46 0.03 -12.83
N ASP A 177 27.08 -0.44 -13.90
CA ASP A 177 28.42 0.00 -14.31
C ASP A 177 28.44 1.48 -14.72
N GLY A 178 29.61 2.09 -14.69
CA GLY A 178 29.77 3.54 -14.92
C GLY A 178 29.36 3.98 -16.31
N ASP A 179 29.65 3.20 -17.35
CA ASP A 179 29.35 3.56 -18.74
C ASP A 179 27.82 3.50 -18.98
N SER A 180 27.17 2.48 -18.45
CA SER A 180 25.71 2.36 -18.48
C SER A 180 25.03 3.46 -17.69
N LEU A 181 25.57 3.86 -16.53
CA LEU A 181 25.02 4.96 -15.75
C LEU A 181 25.17 6.30 -16.48
N LYS A 182 26.34 6.54 -17.11
CA LYS A 182 26.61 7.77 -17.90
C LYS A 182 25.65 7.95 -19.08
N ARG A 183 25.11 6.88 -19.66
CA ARG A 183 24.12 6.98 -20.74
C ARG A 183 22.86 7.73 -20.32
N VAL A 184 22.45 7.57 -19.06
CA VAL A 184 21.22 8.19 -18.51
C VAL A 184 21.53 9.30 -17.50
N SER A 185 22.75 9.45 -17.04
CA SER A 185 23.22 10.46 -16.09
C SER A 185 24.63 10.91 -16.46
N ASN A 186 24.71 11.93 -17.33
CA ASN A 186 25.95 12.32 -18.03
C ASN A 186 27.08 12.74 -17.09
N SER A 187 26.77 13.32 -15.91
CA SER A 187 27.79 13.75 -14.93
C SER A 187 28.05 12.68 -13.85
N ALA A 188 27.71 11.41 -14.10
CA ALA A 188 28.03 10.33 -13.18
C ALA A 188 29.55 10.09 -13.10
N ASP A 189 30.08 10.06 -11.87
CA ASP A 189 31.53 9.92 -11.63
C ASP A 189 32.03 8.47 -11.68
N GLY A 190 31.13 7.49 -11.83
CA GLY A 190 31.48 6.07 -11.86
C GLY A 190 30.29 5.14 -11.81
N ALA A 191 30.53 3.90 -11.40
CA ALA A 191 29.48 2.90 -11.25
C ALA A 191 28.52 3.25 -10.11
N LYS A 192 27.25 2.89 -10.26
CA LYS A 192 26.29 2.91 -9.17
C LYS A 192 26.54 1.74 -8.22
N THR A 193 27.11 2.04 -7.07
CA THR A 193 27.41 1.06 -6.01
C THR A 193 26.49 1.21 -4.78
N ARG A 194 25.72 2.29 -4.70
CA ARG A 194 24.82 2.61 -3.59
C ARG A 194 23.57 3.31 -4.10
N PHE A 195 22.57 3.34 -3.26
CA PHE A 195 21.42 4.24 -3.36
C PHE A 195 21.21 4.97 -2.05
N VAL A 196 20.46 6.05 -2.09
CA VAL A 196 20.12 6.85 -0.91
C VAL A 196 18.63 6.77 -0.64
N LEU A 197 18.27 6.49 0.58
CA LEU A 197 16.90 6.52 1.05
C LEU A 197 16.69 7.82 1.85
N ILE A 198 15.71 8.60 1.42
CA ILE A 198 15.27 9.82 2.11
C ILE A 198 13.89 9.54 2.71
N ASP A 199 13.78 9.71 4.01
CA ASP A 199 12.57 9.46 4.77
C ASP A 199 11.98 10.79 5.25
N ALA A 200 10.77 11.14 4.77
CA ALA A 200 10.07 12.35 5.13
C ALA A 200 8.88 12.12 6.08
N VAL A 201 8.61 10.86 6.46
CA VAL A 201 7.43 10.50 7.26
C VAL A 201 7.75 9.55 8.42
N GLY A 202 9.03 9.27 8.66
CA GLY A 202 9.46 8.34 9.71
C GLY A 202 9.24 6.86 9.35
N VAL A 203 9.21 6.53 8.06
CA VAL A 203 8.97 5.16 7.58
C VAL A 203 9.97 4.14 8.12
N GLU A 204 11.24 4.53 8.31
CA GLU A 204 12.27 3.67 8.90
C GLU A 204 12.02 3.38 10.39
N LYS A 205 11.42 4.33 11.10
CA LYS A 205 11.14 4.23 12.54
C LYS A 205 9.77 3.61 12.82
N SER A 206 8.88 3.52 11.82
CA SER A 206 7.53 2.98 12.03
C SER A 206 7.58 1.46 12.26
N LEU A 207 6.72 0.97 13.14
CA LEU A 207 6.57 -0.46 13.39
C LEU A 207 6.16 -1.17 12.11
N LYS A 208 6.97 -2.14 11.67
CA LYS A 208 6.71 -2.95 10.49
C LYS A 208 6.00 -4.23 10.89
N THR A 209 4.84 -4.47 10.30
CA THR A 209 4.18 -5.77 10.37
C THR A 209 4.79 -6.68 9.32
N GLU A 210 5.12 -7.89 9.71
CA GLU A 210 5.57 -8.88 8.73
C GLU A 210 4.45 -9.19 7.75
N SER A 211 4.69 -8.91 6.46
CA SER A 211 3.78 -9.41 5.42
C SER A 211 4.07 -10.90 5.25
N ARG A 212 3.14 -11.71 5.70
CA ARG A 212 3.19 -13.16 5.50
C ARG A 212 2.79 -13.47 4.06
N PRO A 213 3.46 -14.42 3.38
CA PRO A 213 2.99 -14.92 2.09
C PRO A 213 1.52 -15.31 2.18
N LEU A 214 0.74 -14.94 1.16
CA LEU A 214 -0.70 -15.15 1.14
C LEU A 214 -1.16 -16.61 1.28
N GLU A 215 -0.26 -17.58 1.09
CA GLU A 215 -0.55 -19.00 1.27
C GLU A 215 0.71 -19.72 1.79
N LYS A 216 0.76 -19.96 3.09
CA LYS A 216 1.87 -20.68 3.73
C LYS A 216 1.65 -22.19 3.89
N LYS A 217 0.42 -22.66 3.66
CA LYS A 217 0.06 -24.07 3.76
C LYS A 217 -0.47 -24.64 2.43
N PRO A 218 0.30 -24.60 1.33
CA PRO A 218 -0.18 -25.04 0.01
C PRO A 218 -0.51 -26.55 -0.04
N GLY A 219 0.13 -27.36 0.79
CA GLY A 219 -0.09 -28.80 0.88
C GLY A 219 -1.29 -29.24 1.73
N VAL A 220 -1.95 -28.31 2.47
CA VAL A 220 -3.10 -28.65 3.32
C VAL A 220 -4.38 -28.56 2.50
N ALA A 221 -5.22 -29.61 2.52
CA ALA A 221 -6.49 -29.58 1.77
C ALA A 221 -7.46 -28.50 2.25
N LEU A 222 -8.35 -27.99 1.38
CA LEU A 222 -9.35 -26.98 1.76
C LEU A 222 -10.24 -27.48 2.92
N LYS A 223 -10.63 -28.76 2.86
CA LYS A 223 -11.40 -29.42 3.92
C LYS A 223 -10.71 -29.32 5.27
N ASP A 224 -9.41 -29.58 5.30
CA ASP A 224 -8.62 -29.57 6.55
C ASP A 224 -8.44 -28.15 7.09
N LEU A 225 -8.32 -27.14 6.22
CA LEU A 225 -8.29 -25.74 6.63
C LEU A 225 -9.64 -25.30 7.22
N LEU A 226 -10.77 -25.65 6.59
CA LEU A 226 -12.11 -25.37 7.09
C LEU A 226 -12.35 -26.02 8.45
N GLN A 227 -11.95 -27.29 8.59
CA GLN A 227 -12.09 -28.03 9.83
C GLN A 227 -11.14 -27.51 10.91
N GLY A 228 -9.90 -27.17 10.56
CA GLY A 228 -8.92 -26.57 11.47
C GLY A 228 -9.41 -25.25 12.06
N VAL A 229 -9.96 -24.37 11.24
CA VAL A 229 -10.54 -23.08 11.69
C VAL A 229 -11.72 -23.31 12.64
N ALA A 230 -12.62 -24.25 12.32
CA ALA A 230 -13.74 -24.60 13.19
C ALA A 230 -13.30 -25.24 14.54
N MET A 231 -12.17 -25.93 14.55
CA MET A 231 -11.54 -26.50 15.75
C MET A 231 -10.66 -25.50 16.52
N GLY A 232 -10.61 -24.22 16.09
CA GLY A 232 -9.87 -23.17 16.79
C GLY A 232 -8.47 -22.89 16.28
N SER A 233 -8.01 -23.49 15.18
CA SER A 233 -6.75 -23.12 14.50
C SER A 233 -6.90 -21.77 13.81
N ARG A 234 -6.70 -20.68 14.58
CA ARG A 234 -6.90 -19.29 14.16
C ARG A 234 -5.58 -18.53 14.01
N ASP A 235 -4.51 -19.28 13.75
CA ASP A 235 -3.23 -18.69 13.38
C ASP A 235 -3.33 -18.03 11.99
N ASP A 236 -2.54 -16.98 11.78
CA ASP A 236 -2.62 -16.17 10.56
C ASP A 236 -2.36 -17.01 9.31
N ASP A 237 -1.50 -18.02 9.39
CA ASP A 237 -1.13 -18.85 8.24
C ASP A 237 -2.32 -19.73 7.79
N THR A 238 -3.07 -20.28 8.74
CA THR A 238 -4.30 -21.04 8.46
C THR A 238 -5.40 -20.12 7.91
N VAL A 239 -5.62 -18.98 8.57
CA VAL A 239 -6.67 -18.01 8.19
C VAL A 239 -6.42 -17.43 6.80
N LEU A 240 -5.18 -17.02 6.49
CA LEU A 240 -4.81 -16.49 5.17
C LEU A 240 -4.87 -17.55 4.07
N SER A 241 -4.46 -18.78 4.36
CA SER A 241 -4.54 -19.88 3.39
C SER A 241 -6.00 -20.20 3.06
N LEU A 242 -6.87 -20.26 4.06
CA LEU A 242 -8.32 -20.42 3.86
C LEU A 242 -8.91 -19.26 3.05
N ALA A 243 -8.62 -18.02 3.43
CA ALA A 243 -9.11 -16.82 2.77
C ALA A 243 -8.80 -16.81 1.26
N ASN A 244 -7.56 -17.09 0.90
CA ASN A 244 -7.13 -17.12 -0.49
C ASN A 244 -7.82 -18.20 -1.30
N ARG A 245 -8.00 -19.38 -0.73
CA ARG A 245 -8.71 -20.46 -1.41
C ARG A 245 -10.18 -20.14 -1.61
N LEU A 246 -10.84 -19.51 -0.64
CA LEU A 246 -12.23 -19.06 -0.78
C LEU A 246 -12.38 -17.98 -1.85
N VAL A 247 -11.47 -16.99 -1.89
CA VAL A 247 -11.49 -15.95 -2.94
C VAL A 247 -11.25 -16.54 -4.33
N ARG A 248 -10.35 -17.51 -4.47
CA ARG A 248 -10.14 -18.23 -5.75
C ARG A 248 -11.35 -19.07 -6.13
N LEU A 249 -11.92 -19.80 -5.18
CA LEU A 249 -13.10 -20.62 -5.37
C LEU A 249 -14.29 -19.76 -5.83
N ALA A 250 -14.52 -18.62 -5.20
CA ALA A 250 -15.59 -17.68 -5.57
C ALA A 250 -15.57 -17.30 -7.05
N LYS A 251 -14.37 -17.05 -7.63
CA LYS A 251 -14.21 -16.70 -9.04
C LYS A 251 -14.51 -17.85 -10.00
N GLN A 252 -14.61 -19.04 -9.49
CA GLN A 252 -14.67 -20.28 -10.25
C GLN A 252 -16.04 -20.98 -10.12
N LEU A 253 -16.85 -20.58 -9.15
CA LEU A 253 -18.17 -21.14 -8.92
C LEU A 253 -19.23 -20.47 -9.79
N GLY A 254 -20.14 -21.27 -10.35
CA GLY A 254 -21.36 -20.77 -10.99
C GLY A 254 -22.37 -20.21 -9.98
N GLU A 255 -23.33 -19.43 -10.47
CA GLU A 255 -24.32 -18.72 -9.65
C GLU A 255 -25.09 -19.63 -8.67
N LYS A 256 -25.47 -20.84 -9.12
CA LYS A 256 -26.20 -21.81 -8.28
C LYS A 256 -25.40 -22.26 -7.06
N ALA A 257 -24.10 -22.53 -7.24
CA ALA A 257 -23.23 -22.95 -6.14
C ALA A 257 -22.93 -21.78 -5.20
N GLN A 258 -22.74 -20.57 -5.73
CA GLN A 258 -22.59 -19.35 -4.92
C GLN A 258 -23.83 -19.11 -4.05
N ALA A 259 -25.04 -19.21 -4.62
CA ALA A 259 -26.29 -19.03 -3.88
C ALA A 259 -26.49 -20.06 -2.75
N ARG A 260 -26.07 -21.31 -2.94
CA ARG A 260 -26.13 -22.35 -1.89
C ARG A 260 -25.19 -22.01 -0.74
N ILE A 261 -23.95 -21.62 -1.06
CA ILE A 261 -22.96 -21.21 -0.02
C ILE A 261 -23.46 -19.96 0.72
N GLU A 262 -24.01 -18.97 0.01
CA GLU A 262 -24.56 -17.76 0.60
C GLU A 262 -25.72 -18.07 1.55
N LYS A 263 -26.60 -18.98 1.16
CA LYS A 263 -27.68 -19.46 2.05
C LYS A 263 -27.13 -20.17 3.30
N ALA A 264 -26.12 -21.02 3.13
CA ALA A 264 -25.51 -21.77 4.23
C ALA A 264 -24.68 -20.88 5.19
N SER A 265 -24.19 -19.74 4.71
CA SER A 265 -23.45 -18.74 5.50
C SER A 265 -24.34 -17.72 6.21
N GLY A 266 -25.66 -17.80 6.06
CA GLY A 266 -26.60 -16.80 6.58
C GLY A 266 -26.68 -15.52 5.75
N GLY A 267 -26.45 -15.60 4.44
CA GLY A 267 -26.54 -14.48 3.51
C GLY A 267 -25.20 -13.80 3.17
N ILE A 268 -24.06 -14.40 3.54
CA ILE A 268 -22.73 -13.86 3.22
C ILE A 268 -22.19 -14.55 1.96
N PRO A 269 -21.91 -13.82 0.85
CA PRO A 269 -21.30 -14.40 -0.34
C PRO A 269 -19.92 -15.01 -0.04
N VAL A 270 -19.54 -16.10 -0.74
CA VAL A 270 -18.26 -16.78 -0.50
C VAL A 270 -17.04 -15.88 -0.72
N ALA A 271 -17.12 -14.91 -1.63
CA ALA A 271 -16.08 -13.91 -1.83
C ALA A 271 -15.90 -12.99 -0.60
N GLU A 272 -17.01 -12.61 0.03
CA GLU A 272 -16.99 -11.76 1.21
C GLU A 272 -16.55 -12.52 2.47
N LEU A 273 -16.86 -13.82 2.58
CA LEU A 273 -16.26 -14.69 3.61
C LEU A 273 -14.72 -14.69 3.53
N GLY A 274 -14.16 -14.85 2.31
CA GLY A 274 -12.72 -14.80 2.09
C GLY A 274 -12.11 -13.42 2.38
N LYS A 275 -12.75 -12.35 1.91
CA LYS A 275 -12.30 -10.97 2.18
C LYS A 275 -12.39 -10.62 3.68
N GLY A 276 -13.43 -11.07 4.37
CA GLY A 276 -13.61 -10.90 5.81
C GLY A 276 -12.43 -11.45 6.60
N LEU A 277 -11.96 -12.65 6.27
CA LEU A 277 -10.77 -13.26 6.87
C LEU A 277 -9.51 -12.42 6.63
N ILE A 278 -9.30 -11.92 5.40
CA ILE A 278 -8.16 -11.04 5.08
C ILE A 278 -8.25 -9.72 5.87
N THR A 279 -9.44 -9.13 5.92
CA THR A 279 -9.67 -7.85 6.62
C THR A 279 -9.51 -8.00 8.14
N ALA A 280 -9.83 -9.16 8.70
CA ALA A 280 -9.64 -9.44 10.13
C ALA A 280 -8.17 -9.37 10.54
N LEU A 281 -7.25 -9.73 9.64
CA LEU A 281 -5.81 -9.67 9.86
C LEU A 281 -5.15 -8.35 9.40
N ASN A 282 -5.94 -7.38 8.96
CA ASN A 282 -5.42 -6.08 8.53
C ASN A 282 -4.91 -5.31 9.76
N PRO A 283 -3.63 -4.92 9.79
CA PRO A 283 -3.03 -4.23 10.93
C PRO A 283 -3.74 -2.92 11.30
N ASP A 284 -4.17 -2.14 10.30
CA ASP A 284 -4.87 -0.87 10.56
C ASP A 284 -6.24 -1.11 11.21
N ALA A 285 -6.94 -2.15 10.78
CA ALA A 285 -8.22 -2.51 11.35
C ALA A 285 -8.09 -3.09 12.78
N ILE A 286 -6.99 -3.79 13.07
CA ILE A 286 -6.66 -4.27 14.42
C ILE A 286 -6.40 -3.07 15.34
N VAL A 287 -5.61 -2.09 14.91
CA VAL A 287 -5.35 -0.86 15.67
C VAL A 287 -6.64 -0.12 15.98
N GLN A 288 -7.52 0.06 15.00
CA GLN A 288 -8.82 0.73 15.21
C GLN A 288 -9.71 -0.03 16.21
N THR A 289 -9.70 -1.36 16.14
CA THR A 289 -10.44 -2.19 17.10
C THR A 289 -9.86 -2.07 18.51
N ALA A 290 -8.55 -2.03 18.67
CA ALA A 290 -7.89 -1.85 19.95
C ALA A 290 -8.21 -0.47 20.57
N LEU A 291 -8.17 0.60 19.76
CA LEU A 291 -8.54 1.95 20.19
C LEU A 291 -10.02 2.02 20.65
N ALA A 292 -10.93 1.44 19.87
CA ALA A 292 -12.34 1.40 20.22
C ALA A 292 -12.59 0.60 21.52
N SER A 293 -11.86 -0.50 21.71
CA SER A 293 -11.95 -1.30 22.95
C SER A 293 -11.43 -0.56 24.17
N ALA A 294 -10.32 0.17 24.05
CA ALA A 294 -9.78 1.02 25.11
C ALA A 294 -10.76 2.15 25.48
N GLN A 295 -11.33 2.81 24.47
CA GLN A 295 -12.33 3.87 24.67
C GLN A 295 -13.58 3.35 25.37
N ALA A 296 -14.06 2.16 25.02
CA ALA A 296 -15.19 1.53 25.68
C ALA A 296 -14.93 1.22 27.16
N GLN A 297 -13.66 1.04 27.54
CA GLN A 297 -13.21 0.86 28.93
C GLN A 297 -12.88 2.18 29.65
N GLY A 298 -13.13 3.33 29.01
CA GLY A 298 -12.83 4.65 29.56
C GLY A 298 -11.33 5.01 29.53
N ILE A 299 -10.50 4.26 28.77
CA ILE A 299 -9.07 4.48 28.66
C ILE A 299 -8.79 5.26 27.37
N THR A 300 -8.20 6.44 27.49
CA THR A 300 -7.76 7.22 26.34
C THR A 300 -6.40 6.69 25.84
N ARG A 301 -6.40 6.13 24.64
CA ARG A 301 -5.19 5.63 23.95
C ARG A 301 -5.03 6.33 22.58
N SER A 302 -3.78 6.54 22.20
CA SER A 302 -3.39 6.82 20.81
C SER A 302 -2.73 5.57 20.19
N GLU A 303 -2.57 5.54 18.88
CA GLU A 303 -1.92 4.40 18.20
C GLU A 303 -0.54 4.09 18.77
N ASP A 304 0.21 5.11 19.17
CA ASP A 304 1.58 4.98 19.70
C ASP A 304 1.64 4.52 21.15
N THR A 305 0.50 4.60 21.87
CA THR A 305 0.39 4.20 23.30
C THR A 305 -0.33 2.87 23.50
N LEU A 306 -0.77 2.22 22.41
CA LEU A 306 -1.35 0.88 22.47
C LEU A 306 -0.32 -0.16 22.93
N LEU A 307 -0.72 -0.97 23.87
CA LEU A 307 0.11 -2.07 24.36
C LEU A 307 0.03 -3.29 23.41
N PRO A 308 1.09 -4.10 23.30
CA PRO A 308 1.07 -5.32 22.50
C PRO A 308 -0.09 -6.27 22.84
N GLN A 309 -0.46 -6.35 24.12
CA GLN A 309 -1.58 -7.17 24.60
C GLN A 309 -2.92 -6.65 24.09
N GLU A 310 -3.14 -5.32 24.01
CA GLU A 310 -4.35 -4.70 23.48
C GLU A 310 -4.50 -4.99 21.99
N LEU A 311 -3.41 -4.95 21.25
CA LEU A 311 -3.37 -5.30 19.82
C LEU A 311 -3.67 -6.79 19.58
N GLU A 312 -3.10 -7.68 20.40
CA GLU A 312 -3.35 -9.12 20.27
C GLU A 312 -4.79 -9.48 20.66
N ALA A 313 -5.35 -8.86 21.69
CA ALA A 313 -6.75 -9.03 22.04
C ALA A 313 -7.72 -8.55 20.94
N ALA A 314 -7.44 -7.40 20.35
CA ALA A 314 -8.20 -6.88 19.22
C ALA A 314 -8.09 -7.79 17.99
N ARG A 315 -6.89 -8.30 17.69
CA ARG A 315 -6.65 -9.27 16.63
C ARG A 315 -7.47 -10.56 16.88
N ALA A 316 -7.38 -11.13 18.08
CA ALA A 316 -8.10 -12.34 18.44
C ALA A 316 -9.61 -12.17 18.28
N THR A 317 -10.15 -11.03 18.72
CA THR A 317 -11.57 -10.68 18.57
C THR A 317 -12.00 -10.63 17.11
N ARG A 318 -11.24 -9.94 16.27
CA ARG A 318 -11.53 -9.81 14.83
C ARG A 318 -11.45 -11.14 14.10
N VAL A 319 -10.41 -11.92 14.37
CA VAL A 319 -10.23 -13.25 13.76
C VAL A 319 -11.34 -14.19 14.21
N ALA A 320 -11.73 -14.17 15.49
CA ALA A 320 -12.84 -14.96 15.98
C ALA A 320 -14.15 -14.63 15.27
N ALA A 321 -14.46 -13.34 15.11
CA ALA A 321 -15.67 -12.90 14.42
C ALA A 321 -15.67 -13.32 12.92
N ALA A 322 -14.55 -13.17 12.23
CA ALA A 322 -14.42 -13.57 10.81
C ALA A 322 -14.47 -15.09 10.61
N CYS A 323 -14.03 -15.87 11.60
CA CYS A 323 -14.05 -17.33 11.55
C CYS A 323 -15.40 -17.94 12.00
N ALA A 324 -16.23 -17.22 12.74
CA ALA A 324 -17.49 -17.71 13.29
C ALA A 324 -18.45 -18.37 12.27
N PRO A 325 -18.61 -17.88 11.01
CA PRO A 325 -19.45 -18.57 10.04
C PRO A 325 -19.01 -20.01 9.75
N PHE A 326 -17.70 -20.28 9.83
CA PHE A 326 -17.14 -21.62 9.56
C PHE A 326 -17.34 -22.60 10.71
N ASP A 327 -17.82 -22.17 11.88
CA ASP A 327 -18.21 -23.06 12.97
C ASP A 327 -19.44 -23.91 12.58
N GLN A 328 -20.24 -23.46 11.58
CA GLN A 328 -21.40 -24.17 11.07
C GLN A 328 -20.99 -25.33 10.13
N PRO A 329 -21.30 -26.60 10.45
CA PRO A 329 -21.00 -27.74 9.58
C PRO A 329 -21.58 -27.60 8.17
N ALA A 330 -22.84 -27.14 8.07
CA ALA A 330 -23.54 -26.97 6.80
C ALA A 330 -22.80 -26.05 5.81
N LEU A 331 -22.18 -24.98 6.30
CA LEU A 331 -21.39 -24.10 5.43
C LEU A 331 -20.11 -24.79 4.91
N ARG A 332 -19.42 -25.52 5.79
CA ARG A 332 -18.20 -26.24 5.41
C ARG A 332 -18.49 -27.33 4.38
N ASP A 333 -19.56 -28.09 4.60
CA ASP A 333 -19.99 -29.15 3.69
C ASP A 333 -20.40 -28.57 2.32
N GLU A 334 -21.10 -27.44 2.30
CA GLU A 334 -21.51 -26.81 1.04
C GLU A 334 -20.33 -26.26 0.25
N ILE A 335 -19.34 -25.66 0.92
CA ILE A 335 -18.10 -25.19 0.28
C ILE A 335 -17.33 -26.36 -0.34
N GLU A 336 -17.24 -27.48 0.39
CA GLU A 336 -16.54 -28.68 -0.09
C GLU A 336 -17.29 -29.37 -1.24
N ASN A 337 -18.61 -29.44 -1.19
CA ASN A 337 -19.45 -29.97 -2.26
C ASN A 337 -19.31 -29.14 -3.54
N ALA A 338 -19.37 -27.80 -3.42
CA ALA A 338 -19.22 -26.89 -4.55
C ALA A 338 -17.82 -27.04 -5.20
N ARG A 339 -16.78 -27.29 -4.42
CA ARG A 339 -15.43 -27.59 -4.93
C ARG A 339 -15.40 -28.90 -5.69
N ARG A 340 -15.99 -29.98 -5.12
CA ARG A 340 -16.01 -31.31 -5.74
C ARG A 340 -16.81 -31.36 -7.03
N GLU A 341 -17.96 -30.72 -7.09
CA GLU A 341 -18.77 -30.62 -8.32
C GLU A 341 -17.95 -30.07 -9.49
N ARG A 342 -17.04 -29.13 -9.21
CA ARG A 342 -16.16 -28.53 -10.22
C ARG A 342 -15.02 -29.46 -10.66
N GLU A 343 -14.39 -30.16 -9.72
CA GLU A 343 -13.35 -31.13 -10.05
C GLU A 343 -13.87 -32.24 -10.97
N GLN A 344 -15.09 -32.71 -10.70
CA GLN A 344 -15.76 -33.70 -11.58
C GLN A 344 -16.04 -33.15 -12.98
N LEU A 345 -16.41 -31.86 -13.12
CA LEU A 345 -16.62 -31.23 -14.44
C LEU A 345 -15.31 -31.12 -15.24
N ILE A 346 -14.18 -30.85 -14.61
CA ILE A 346 -12.87 -30.78 -15.28
C ILE A 346 -12.44 -32.18 -15.75
N ASP A 347 -12.57 -33.22 -14.92
CA ASP A 347 -12.25 -34.59 -15.28
C ASP A 347 -13.12 -35.11 -16.40
N HIS A 348 -14.39 -34.75 -16.48
CA HIS A 348 -15.30 -35.11 -17.53
C HIS A 348 -14.96 -34.47 -18.90
N ILE A 349 -14.43 -33.26 -18.88
CA ILE A 349 -13.98 -32.56 -20.11
C ILE A 349 -12.66 -33.18 -20.62
N ASN A 350 -11.77 -33.62 -19.76
CA ASN A 350 -10.52 -34.25 -20.13
C ASN A 350 -10.68 -35.71 -20.65
N LEU A 351 -11.75 -36.38 -20.26
CA LEU A 351 -12.06 -37.74 -20.76
C LEU A 351 -12.62 -37.72 -22.19
N ASP A 352 -13.26 -36.64 -22.61
CA ASP A 352 -13.85 -36.50 -23.95
C ASP A 352 -12.84 -35.96 -25.00
N THR A 353 -11.60 -35.69 -24.66
CA THR A 353 -10.56 -35.15 -25.54
C THR A 353 -9.40 -36.10 -25.83
N VAL A 354 -9.56 -37.38 -25.58
CA VAL A 354 -8.58 -38.44 -25.94
C VAL A 354 -9.00 -39.17 -27.19
#